data_433fd6682d4e046454d436c6b86cce61
#
_entry.id   433fd6682d4e046454d436c6b86cce61
#
_cell.length_a   1.000
_cell.length_b   1.000
_cell.length_c   1.000
_cell.angle_alpha   90.00
_cell.angle_beta   90.00
_cell.angle_gamma   90.00
#
_symmetry.space_group_name_H-M   'P 1'
#
loop_
_entity.id
_entity.type
_entity.pdbx_description
1 polymer ?
#
loop_
_entity_poly.entity_id
_entity_poly.type
_entity_poly.pdbx_seq_one_letter_code
_entity_poly.pdbx_strand_id
1 'polypeptide(L)'
;MSNCAKHGVRSIVATHLLESMIENPTPTRAEVTDVANAIYEGADAVMLSGETTIGKYPVECVSFISRIASQTEKYRTLGYESKLISDTDWQHLGIAAKNIAESISADGIIAITRSGQTAEIVSNAKPFMIPIFAFSNNRKTLNQLALAGSVNAYYSPMYVDHEKNVNSAMKSIKKVLKPNKLSLIHISEP
;
A
#
# COMPACT_ATOMS: atom_id res chain seq x y z
N MET A 1 -14.80 -6.06 4.05
CA MET A 1 -13.96 -5.32 3.11
C MET A 1 -14.73 -4.19 2.40
N SER A 2 -15.86 -4.45 1.71
CA SER A 2 -16.59 -3.44 0.91
C SER A 2 -16.93 -2.13 1.65
N ASN A 3 -17.38 -2.21 2.92
CA ASN A 3 -17.67 -1.00 3.71
C ASN A 3 -16.41 -0.20 4.06
N CYS A 4 -15.29 -0.85 4.34
CA CYS A 4 -14.03 -0.18 4.60
C CYS A 4 -13.56 0.56 3.34
N ALA A 5 -13.56 -0.11 2.19
CA ALA A 5 -13.19 0.50 0.92
C ALA A 5 -14.11 1.68 0.56
N LYS A 6 -15.42 1.55 0.79
CA LYS A 6 -16.39 2.62 0.54
C LYS A 6 -16.11 3.89 1.35
N HIS A 7 -15.66 3.76 2.59
CA HIS A 7 -15.39 4.90 3.48
C HIS A 7 -13.90 5.30 3.52
N GLY A 8 -13.04 4.71 2.72
CA GLY A 8 -11.61 4.97 2.75
C GLY A 8 -10.96 4.62 4.08
N VAL A 9 -11.45 3.58 4.76
CA VAL A 9 -10.93 3.08 6.02
C VAL A 9 -10.07 1.86 5.77
N ARG A 10 -8.85 1.86 6.30
CA ARG A 10 -7.94 0.71 6.20
C ARG A 10 -8.53 -0.53 6.84
N SER A 11 -8.28 -1.65 6.22
CA SER A 11 -8.73 -2.95 6.67
C SER A 11 -7.55 -3.90 6.91
N ILE A 12 -7.56 -4.53 8.08
CA ILE A 12 -6.57 -5.56 8.43
C ILE A 12 -7.33 -6.86 8.60
N VAL A 13 -6.97 -7.88 7.82
CA VAL A 13 -7.49 -9.23 8.01
C VAL A 13 -6.58 -9.96 8.98
N ALA A 14 -7.17 -10.47 10.05
CA ALA A 14 -6.46 -11.08 11.16
C ALA A 14 -7.06 -12.43 11.52
N THR A 15 -6.32 -13.20 12.30
CA THR A 15 -6.65 -14.49 12.91
C THR A 15 -6.73 -15.68 11.96
N HIS A 16 -6.08 -16.77 12.37
CA HIS A 16 -6.13 -18.10 11.73
C HIS A 16 -5.77 -18.15 10.25
N LEU A 17 -4.90 -17.23 9.78
CA LEU A 17 -4.55 -17.18 8.36
C LEU A 17 -3.67 -18.34 7.92
N LEU A 18 -2.69 -18.71 8.73
CA LEU A 18 -1.77 -19.84 8.52
C LEU A 18 -1.63 -20.68 9.78
N GLU A 19 -2.72 -20.94 10.52
CA GLU A 19 -2.73 -21.56 11.83
C GLU A 19 -2.03 -22.93 11.84
N SER A 20 -2.19 -23.71 10.76
CA SER A 20 -1.51 -25.01 10.63
C SER A 20 0.02 -24.89 10.69
N MET A 21 0.56 -23.73 10.32
CA MET A 21 2.00 -23.46 10.35
C MET A 21 2.56 -23.17 11.76
N ILE A 22 1.72 -23.13 12.77
CA ILE A 22 2.22 -23.18 14.17
C ILE A 22 3.06 -24.44 14.37
N GLU A 23 2.60 -25.57 13.81
CA GLU A 23 3.24 -26.88 13.96
C GLU A 23 3.88 -27.41 12.66
N ASN A 24 3.43 -26.98 11.48
CA ASN A 24 3.84 -27.50 10.19
C ASN A 24 4.65 -26.47 9.38
N PRO A 25 5.63 -26.89 8.56
CA PRO A 25 6.47 -25.96 7.78
C PRO A 25 5.76 -25.38 6.55
N THR A 26 4.58 -25.89 6.19
CA THR A 26 3.81 -25.46 5.02
C THR A 26 2.33 -25.32 5.37
N PRO A 27 1.64 -24.31 4.79
CA PRO A 27 0.21 -24.13 5.04
C PRO A 27 -0.64 -25.12 4.26
N THR A 28 -1.88 -25.26 4.70
CA THR A 28 -2.92 -26.00 3.96
C THR A 28 -3.37 -25.21 2.72
N ARG A 29 -4.03 -25.90 1.77
CA ARG A 29 -4.62 -25.23 0.58
C ARG A 29 -5.71 -24.23 0.98
N ALA A 30 -6.50 -24.53 2.00
CA ALA A 30 -7.55 -23.64 2.49
C ALA A 30 -6.95 -22.32 2.97
N GLU A 31 -5.92 -22.38 3.82
CA GLU A 31 -5.24 -21.20 4.34
C GLU A 31 -4.61 -20.35 3.24
N VAL A 32 -3.97 -20.97 2.25
CA VAL A 32 -3.44 -20.24 1.07
C VAL A 32 -4.56 -19.51 0.33
N THR A 33 -5.72 -20.15 0.18
CA THR A 33 -6.90 -19.56 -0.48
C THR A 33 -7.47 -18.42 0.36
N ASP A 34 -7.54 -18.55 1.67
CA ASP A 34 -8.06 -17.51 2.57
C ASP A 34 -7.19 -16.25 2.54
N VAL A 35 -5.86 -16.42 2.60
CA VAL A 35 -4.91 -15.30 2.43
C VAL A 35 -5.08 -14.64 1.06
N ALA A 36 -5.15 -15.44 0.00
CA ALA A 36 -5.35 -14.91 -1.37
C ALA A 36 -6.67 -14.15 -1.49
N ASN A 37 -7.77 -14.67 -0.93
CA ASN A 37 -9.06 -14.00 -0.92
C ASN A 37 -9.03 -12.68 -0.16
N ALA A 38 -8.39 -12.62 1.01
CA ALA A 38 -8.24 -11.39 1.77
C ALA A 38 -7.56 -10.29 0.93
N ILE A 39 -6.49 -10.64 0.21
CA ILE A 39 -5.77 -9.72 -0.67
C ILE A 39 -6.63 -9.35 -1.88
N TYR A 40 -7.30 -10.32 -2.48
CA TYR A 40 -8.18 -10.10 -3.63
C TYR A 40 -9.38 -9.21 -3.30
N GLU A 41 -9.89 -9.28 -2.07
CA GLU A 41 -10.91 -8.37 -1.56
C GLU A 41 -10.36 -6.97 -1.23
N GLY A 42 -9.06 -6.76 -1.37
CA GLY A 42 -8.40 -5.47 -1.21
C GLY A 42 -8.07 -5.12 0.24
N ALA A 43 -7.71 -6.10 1.08
CA ALA A 43 -7.15 -5.84 2.40
C ALA A 43 -5.89 -4.96 2.29
N ASP A 44 -5.74 -4.01 3.21
CA ASP A 44 -4.54 -3.15 3.26
C ASP A 44 -3.39 -3.87 3.97
N ALA A 45 -3.71 -4.76 4.90
CA ALA A 45 -2.74 -5.61 5.57
C ALA A 45 -3.37 -6.94 6.00
N VAL A 46 -2.52 -7.93 6.20
CA VAL A 46 -2.84 -9.21 6.84
C VAL A 46 -2.00 -9.36 8.10
N MET A 47 -2.57 -9.95 9.15
CA MET A 47 -1.90 -10.08 10.43
C MET A 47 -1.76 -11.55 10.82
N LEU A 48 -0.53 -11.95 11.13
CA LEU A 48 -0.22 -13.22 11.80
C LEU A 48 -0.27 -13.04 13.32
N SER A 49 -0.64 -14.05 14.05
CA SER A 49 -0.77 -14.08 15.51
C SER A 49 0.08 -15.21 16.10
N GLY A 50 -0.56 -16.34 16.42
CA GLY A 50 0.11 -17.54 16.96
C GLY A 50 1.23 -18.06 16.08
N GLU A 51 1.06 -17.96 14.77
CA GLU A 51 1.99 -18.42 13.75
C GLU A 51 3.40 -17.83 13.92
N THR A 52 3.48 -16.57 14.38
CA THR A 52 4.75 -15.86 14.57
C THR A 52 5.15 -15.68 16.03
N THR A 53 4.22 -15.88 17.00
CA THR A 53 4.50 -15.67 18.42
C THR A 53 4.90 -16.96 19.14
N ILE A 54 4.25 -18.08 18.83
CA ILE A 54 4.48 -19.38 19.44
C ILE A 54 4.78 -20.48 18.42
N GLY A 55 4.59 -20.20 17.12
CA GLY A 55 4.81 -21.16 16.05
C GLY A 55 6.27 -21.55 15.88
N LYS A 56 6.49 -22.74 15.33
CA LYS A 56 7.83 -23.28 15.04
C LYS A 56 8.47 -22.67 13.80
N TYR A 57 7.67 -22.05 12.91
CA TYR A 57 8.10 -21.60 11.58
C TYR A 57 7.74 -20.12 11.30
N PRO A 58 8.11 -19.16 12.19
CA PRO A 58 7.66 -17.76 12.06
C PRO A 58 8.16 -17.07 10.80
N VAL A 59 9.38 -17.35 10.36
CA VAL A 59 9.98 -16.76 9.15
C VAL A 59 9.30 -17.31 7.89
N GLU A 60 9.03 -18.60 7.87
CA GLU A 60 8.34 -19.28 6.79
C GLU A 60 6.90 -18.75 6.62
N CYS A 61 6.18 -18.50 7.73
CA CYS A 61 4.84 -17.90 7.71
C CYS A 61 4.85 -16.56 6.99
N VAL A 62 5.76 -15.66 7.36
CA VAL A 62 5.91 -14.35 6.68
C VAL A 62 6.28 -14.52 5.21
N SER A 63 7.17 -15.46 4.91
CA SER A 63 7.58 -15.77 3.53
C SER A 63 6.41 -16.30 2.69
N PHE A 64 5.56 -17.19 3.24
CA PHE A 64 4.38 -17.69 2.54
C PHE A 64 3.38 -16.57 2.26
N ILE A 65 3.04 -15.74 3.26
CA ILE A 65 2.15 -14.59 3.03
C ILE A 65 2.69 -13.67 1.94
N SER A 66 3.98 -13.32 1.99
CA SER A 66 4.62 -12.46 1.01
C SER A 66 4.54 -13.05 -0.41
N ARG A 67 4.76 -14.35 -0.55
CA ARG A 67 4.65 -15.05 -1.85
C ARG A 67 3.22 -15.07 -2.36
N ILE A 68 2.24 -15.37 -1.49
CA ILE A 68 0.81 -15.37 -1.87
C ILE A 68 0.40 -13.97 -2.30
N ALA A 69 0.75 -12.94 -1.52
CA ALA A 69 0.47 -11.55 -1.84
C ALA A 69 1.05 -11.16 -3.21
N SER A 70 2.34 -11.41 -3.41
CA SER A 70 3.02 -11.08 -4.67
C SER A 70 2.43 -11.76 -5.91
N GLN A 71 1.78 -12.90 -5.75
CA GLN A 71 1.08 -13.56 -6.86
C GLN A 71 -0.34 -13.01 -7.05
N THR A 72 -1.06 -12.78 -5.96
CA THR A 72 -2.47 -12.33 -5.99
C THR A 72 -2.58 -10.88 -6.47
N GLU A 73 -1.67 -10.00 -6.05
CA GLU A 73 -1.65 -8.58 -6.42
C GLU A 73 -1.43 -8.32 -7.93
N LYS A 74 -1.01 -9.32 -8.69
CA LYS A 74 -0.92 -9.23 -10.16
C LYS A 74 -2.30 -9.13 -10.83
N TYR A 75 -3.35 -9.43 -10.10
CA TYR A 75 -4.72 -9.39 -10.58
C TYR A 75 -5.48 -8.23 -9.93
N ARG A 76 -6.40 -7.61 -10.68
CA ARG A 76 -7.26 -6.57 -10.11
C ARG A 76 -8.11 -7.14 -8.98
N THR A 77 -8.30 -6.34 -7.94
CA THR A 77 -9.20 -6.63 -6.82
C THR A 77 -10.66 -6.72 -7.29
N LEU A 78 -11.58 -7.02 -6.36
CA LEU A 78 -13.03 -7.05 -6.63
C LEU A 78 -13.63 -5.66 -6.95
N GLY A 79 -12.83 -4.61 -6.97
CA GLY A 79 -13.25 -3.27 -7.37
C GLY A 79 -14.10 -2.53 -6.34
N TYR A 80 -14.02 -2.92 -5.07
CA TYR A 80 -14.76 -2.24 -3.99
C TYR A 80 -14.39 -0.75 -3.86
N GLU A 81 -13.17 -0.38 -4.24
CA GLU A 81 -12.69 0.99 -4.28
C GLU A 81 -13.46 1.88 -5.27
N SER A 82 -14.13 1.30 -6.27
CA SER A 82 -14.98 2.06 -7.20
C SER A 82 -16.18 2.72 -6.53
N LYS A 83 -16.52 2.25 -5.30
CA LYS A 83 -17.61 2.77 -4.47
C LYS A 83 -17.10 3.75 -3.42
N LEU A 84 -15.82 4.17 -3.47
CA LEU A 84 -15.25 5.11 -2.52
C LEU A 84 -16.05 6.42 -2.53
N ILE A 85 -16.51 6.81 -1.35
CA ILE A 85 -17.21 8.08 -1.16
C ILE A 85 -16.19 9.21 -1.37
N SER A 86 -16.55 10.18 -2.19
CA SER A 86 -15.72 11.33 -2.52
C SER A 86 -16.47 12.61 -2.25
N ASP A 87 -16.55 12.97 -0.96
CA ASP A 87 -17.28 14.15 -0.49
C ASP A 87 -16.39 15.39 -0.36
N THR A 88 -15.07 15.23 -0.57
CA THR A 88 -14.09 16.30 -0.44
C THR A 88 -13.22 16.42 -1.68
N ASP A 89 -12.74 17.65 -1.94
CA ASP A 89 -11.83 17.93 -3.07
C ASP A 89 -10.57 17.04 -3.02
N TRP A 90 -10.08 16.74 -1.82
CA TRP A 90 -8.92 15.88 -1.61
C TRP A 90 -9.17 14.44 -2.07
N GLN A 91 -10.34 13.89 -1.80
CA GLN A 91 -10.72 12.55 -2.26
C GLN A 91 -10.84 12.51 -3.79
N HIS A 92 -11.42 13.56 -4.39
CA HIS A 92 -11.45 13.71 -5.84
C HIS A 92 -10.05 13.77 -6.45
N LEU A 93 -9.11 14.51 -5.82
CA LEU A 93 -7.72 14.57 -6.28
C LEU A 93 -7.03 13.20 -6.20
N GLY A 94 -7.26 12.42 -5.14
CA GLY A 94 -6.72 11.06 -5.00
C GLY A 94 -7.21 10.12 -6.10
N ILE A 95 -8.51 10.15 -6.39
CA ILE A 95 -9.12 9.37 -7.48
C ILE A 95 -8.58 9.82 -8.85
N ALA A 96 -8.47 11.12 -9.07
CA ALA A 96 -7.91 11.68 -10.30
C ALA A 96 -6.45 11.24 -10.50
N ALA A 97 -5.65 11.30 -9.44
CA ALA A 97 -4.25 10.86 -9.47
C ALA A 97 -4.11 9.38 -9.85
N LYS A 98 -4.94 8.51 -9.25
CA LYS A 98 -5.01 7.09 -9.64
C LYS A 98 -5.34 6.95 -11.12
N ASN A 99 -6.43 7.60 -11.58
CA ASN A 99 -6.91 7.44 -12.95
C ASN A 99 -5.87 7.92 -13.97
N ILE A 100 -5.20 9.04 -13.70
CA ILE A 100 -4.12 9.55 -14.55
C ILE A 100 -2.96 8.57 -14.56
N ALA A 101 -2.51 8.11 -13.36
CA ALA A 101 -1.40 7.19 -13.24
C ALA A 101 -1.64 5.88 -14.00
N GLU A 102 -2.84 5.30 -13.87
CA GLU A 102 -3.23 4.09 -14.60
C GLU A 102 -3.29 4.33 -16.12
N SER A 103 -3.85 5.47 -16.56
CA SER A 103 -4.01 5.78 -18.00
C SER A 103 -2.68 5.94 -18.75
N ILE A 104 -1.66 6.49 -18.07
CA ILE A 104 -0.32 6.69 -18.66
C ILE A 104 0.65 5.56 -18.32
N SER A 105 0.19 4.51 -17.60
CA SER A 105 1.03 3.45 -17.07
C SER A 105 2.26 3.99 -16.32
N ALA A 106 2.00 4.88 -15.34
CA ALA A 106 3.05 5.52 -14.56
C ALA A 106 3.84 4.50 -13.74
N ASP A 107 5.13 4.72 -13.56
CA ASP A 107 6.00 3.89 -12.71
C ASP A 107 5.72 4.09 -11.22
N GLY A 108 5.00 5.15 -10.85
CA GLY A 108 4.59 5.41 -9.48
C GLY A 108 3.92 6.76 -9.28
N ILE A 109 3.40 6.96 -8.07
CA ILE A 109 2.84 8.23 -7.61
C ILE A 109 3.71 8.73 -6.46
N ILE A 110 4.18 9.97 -6.54
CA ILE A 110 4.90 10.63 -5.44
C ILE A 110 3.89 11.40 -4.60
N ALA A 111 3.82 11.11 -3.31
CA ALA A 111 3.04 11.85 -2.32
C ALA A 111 3.97 12.52 -1.31
N ILE A 112 4.03 13.85 -1.33
CA ILE A 112 4.77 14.63 -0.33
C ILE A 112 3.77 15.08 0.74
N THR A 113 3.97 14.61 1.97
CA THR A 113 2.97 14.74 3.03
C THR A 113 3.62 14.99 4.40
N ARG A 114 3.02 15.85 5.20
CA ARG A 114 3.42 16.08 6.60
C ARG A 114 2.62 15.17 7.55
N SER A 115 1.33 15.10 7.32
CA SER A 115 0.37 14.34 8.14
C SER A 115 0.22 12.88 7.71
N GLY A 116 0.50 12.55 6.43
CA GLY A 116 0.22 11.27 5.79
C GLY A 116 -1.06 11.28 4.96
N GLN A 117 -1.90 12.30 5.11
CA GLN A 117 -3.24 12.34 4.52
C GLN A 117 -3.22 12.19 2.99
N THR A 118 -2.32 12.88 2.30
CA THR A 118 -2.22 12.79 0.83
C THR A 118 -1.93 11.37 0.37
N ALA A 119 -0.98 10.68 1.04
CA ALA A 119 -0.65 9.30 0.71
C ALA A 119 -1.81 8.34 1.02
N GLU A 120 -2.53 8.56 2.12
CA GLU A 120 -3.71 7.77 2.49
C GLU A 120 -4.84 7.92 1.48
N ILE A 121 -5.14 9.12 1.05
CA ILE A 121 -6.20 9.40 0.06
C ILE A 121 -5.91 8.68 -1.27
N VAL A 122 -4.66 8.73 -1.74
CA VAL A 122 -4.26 8.01 -2.95
C VAL A 122 -4.30 6.50 -2.73
N SER A 123 -3.85 6.02 -1.56
CA SER A 123 -3.91 4.60 -1.19
C SER A 123 -5.34 4.06 -1.15
N ASN A 124 -6.29 4.85 -0.63
CA ASN A 124 -7.70 4.48 -0.57
C ASN A 124 -8.33 4.34 -1.97
N ALA A 125 -7.83 5.07 -2.97
CA ALA A 125 -8.24 4.89 -4.36
C ALA A 125 -7.71 3.60 -5.00
N LYS A 126 -6.74 2.91 -4.36
CA LYS A 126 -6.14 1.64 -4.75
C LYS A 126 -5.66 1.61 -6.21
N PRO A 127 -4.61 2.38 -6.55
CA PRO A 127 -4.02 2.36 -7.88
C PRO A 127 -3.47 0.96 -8.19
N PHE A 128 -3.90 0.40 -9.33
CA PHE A 128 -3.55 -0.97 -9.69
C PHE A 128 -2.11 -1.07 -10.20
N MET A 129 -1.29 -1.86 -9.50
CA MET A 129 0.12 -2.11 -9.82
C MET A 129 1.00 -0.84 -9.88
N ILE A 130 0.53 0.26 -9.31
CA ILE A 130 1.27 1.51 -9.28
C ILE A 130 1.64 1.83 -7.83
N PRO A 131 2.92 1.78 -7.46
CA PRO A 131 3.37 2.08 -6.10
C PRO A 131 3.23 3.56 -5.77
N ILE A 132 2.90 3.83 -4.51
CA ILE A 132 2.87 5.18 -3.95
C ILE A 132 4.15 5.39 -3.15
N PHE A 133 4.93 6.38 -3.51
CA PHE A 133 6.14 6.79 -2.81
C PHE A 133 5.82 8.00 -1.92
N ALA A 134 5.60 7.75 -0.64
CA ALA A 134 5.29 8.79 0.32
C ALA A 134 6.56 9.36 0.96
N PHE A 135 6.70 10.67 0.95
CA PHE A 135 7.81 11.38 1.57
C PHE A 135 7.32 12.26 2.71
N SER A 136 7.92 12.10 3.89
CA SER A 136 7.62 12.92 5.07
C SER A 136 8.88 13.15 5.92
N ASN A 137 8.91 14.27 6.62
CA ASN A 137 9.92 14.56 7.64
C ASN A 137 9.51 14.07 9.04
N ASN A 138 8.33 13.48 9.18
CA ASN A 138 7.79 13.01 10.45
C ASN A 138 7.85 11.47 10.52
N ARG A 139 8.69 10.93 11.41
CA ARG A 139 8.83 9.48 11.60
C ARG A 139 7.53 8.81 12.04
N LYS A 140 6.70 9.47 12.85
CA LYS A 140 5.40 8.92 13.26
C LYS A 140 4.50 8.72 12.06
N THR A 141 4.44 9.70 11.16
CA THR A 141 3.71 9.61 9.89
C THR A 141 4.20 8.45 9.03
N LEU A 142 5.52 8.27 8.90
CA LEU A 142 6.09 7.16 8.13
C LEU A 142 5.67 5.80 8.70
N ASN A 143 5.70 5.64 10.03
CA ASN A 143 5.28 4.41 10.69
C ASN A 143 3.77 4.12 10.47
N GLN A 144 2.93 5.15 10.51
CA GLN A 144 1.50 5.01 10.23
C GLN A 144 1.24 4.60 8.78
N LEU A 145 1.99 5.17 7.83
CA LEU A 145 1.87 4.86 6.41
C LEU A 145 2.37 3.46 6.03
N ALA A 146 3.17 2.81 6.88
CA ALA A 146 3.59 1.43 6.68
C ALA A 146 2.43 0.42 6.63
N LEU A 147 1.25 0.79 7.16
CA LEU A 147 0.03 -0.02 7.12
C LEU A 147 -0.91 0.39 5.97
N ALA A 148 -0.55 1.36 5.15
CA ALA A 148 -1.36 1.78 4.00
C ALA A 148 -1.02 0.95 2.76
N GLY A 149 -2.03 0.46 2.06
CA GLY A 149 -1.84 -0.38 0.88
C GLY A 149 -1.07 0.35 -0.23
N SER A 150 -0.15 -0.34 -0.86
CA SER A 150 0.71 0.15 -1.96
C SER A 150 1.61 1.34 -1.61
N VAL A 151 1.75 1.72 -0.33
CA VAL A 151 2.56 2.87 0.11
C VAL A 151 3.95 2.43 0.55
N ASN A 152 4.97 3.03 -0.05
CA ASN A 152 6.35 2.96 0.36
C ASN A 152 6.75 4.30 0.97
N ALA A 153 6.95 4.35 2.28
CA ALA A 153 7.19 5.59 3.02
C ALA A 153 8.68 5.85 3.25
N TYR A 154 9.15 7.05 2.91
CA TYR A 154 10.55 7.47 2.99
C TYR A 154 10.69 8.76 3.77
N TYR A 155 11.75 8.83 4.57
CA TYR A 155 12.12 10.09 5.21
C TYR A 155 12.73 11.05 4.18
N SER A 156 12.21 12.28 4.17
CA SER A 156 12.81 13.40 3.41
C SER A 156 12.67 14.69 4.20
N PRO A 157 13.71 15.52 4.25
CA PRO A 157 13.57 16.88 4.77
C PRO A 157 12.48 17.62 3.98
N MET A 158 11.69 18.44 4.68
CA MET A 158 10.69 19.30 4.05
C MET A 158 11.22 20.73 3.96
N TYR A 159 11.20 21.26 2.76
CA TYR A 159 11.60 22.63 2.46
C TYR A 159 10.33 23.47 2.22
N VAL A 160 10.46 24.78 2.43
CA VAL A 160 9.40 25.75 2.05
C VAL A 160 9.20 25.78 0.53
N ASP A 161 10.29 25.58 -0.19
CA ASP A 161 10.31 25.48 -1.64
C ASP A 161 9.80 24.11 -2.10
N HIS A 162 8.65 24.09 -2.75
CA HIS A 162 8.02 22.86 -3.25
C HIS A 162 8.88 22.14 -4.30
N GLU A 163 9.56 22.88 -5.17
CA GLU A 163 10.40 22.28 -6.21
C GLU A 163 11.58 21.50 -5.60
N LYS A 164 12.16 22.03 -4.51
CA LYS A 164 13.21 21.30 -3.77
C LYS A 164 12.69 20.00 -3.15
N ASN A 165 11.44 19.98 -2.66
CA ASN A 165 10.83 18.76 -2.13
C ASN A 165 10.69 17.71 -3.23
N VAL A 166 10.15 18.11 -4.39
CA VAL A 166 10.00 17.22 -5.54
C VAL A 166 11.35 16.69 -6.03
N ASN A 167 12.34 17.55 -6.18
CA ASN A 167 13.68 17.17 -6.62
C ASN A 167 14.35 16.20 -5.63
N SER A 168 14.17 16.41 -4.31
CA SER A 168 14.66 15.50 -3.28
C SER A 168 14.00 14.12 -3.36
N ALA A 169 12.68 14.09 -3.51
CA ALA A 169 11.92 12.86 -3.68
C ALA A 169 12.35 12.10 -4.94
N MET A 170 12.43 12.80 -6.07
CA MET A 170 12.89 12.23 -7.35
C MET A 170 14.29 11.62 -7.27
N LYS A 171 15.22 12.32 -6.60
CA LYS A 171 16.58 11.80 -6.39
C LYS A 171 16.59 10.50 -5.56
N SER A 172 15.70 10.41 -4.58
CA SER A 172 15.57 9.22 -3.73
C SER A 172 14.98 8.05 -4.51
N ILE A 173 13.92 8.28 -5.30
CA ILE A 173 13.27 7.24 -6.10
C ILE A 173 14.20 6.69 -7.19
N LYS A 174 14.96 7.54 -7.86
CA LYS A 174 15.94 7.11 -8.88
C LYS A 174 16.96 6.12 -8.34
N LYS A 175 17.27 6.17 -7.05
CA LYS A 175 18.16 5.18 -6.41
C LYS A 175 17.47 3.83 -6.20
N VAL A 176 16.15 3.82 -5.98
CA VAL A 176 15.35 2.62 -5.70
C VAL A 176 14.94 1.92 -6.98
N LEU A 177 14.38 2.64 -7.94
CA LEU A 177 13.77 2.07 -9.14
C LEU A 177 14.76 1.84 -10.30
N LYS A 178 15.94 2.48 -10.30
CA LYS A 178 16.94 2.42 -11.40
C LYS A 178 16.33 2.48 -12.81
N PRO A 179 15.41 3.39 -13.11
CA PRO A 179 14.67 3.35 -14.37
C PRO A 179 15.45 4.01 -15.50
N ASN A 180 15.26 3.49 -16.70
CA ASN A 180 15.74 4.14 -17.92
C ASN A 180 14.88 5.38 -18.27
N LYS A 181 13.60 5.36 -17.93
CA LYS A 181 12.65 6.46 -18.09
C LYS A 181 11.64 6.38 -16.95
N LEU A 182 11.49 7.48 -16.18
CA LEU A 182 10.53 7.58 -15.08
C LEU A 182 9.31 8.36 -15.54
N SER A 183 8.14 7.74 -15.40
CA SER A 183 6.85 8.39 -15.48
C SER A 183 6.23 8.47 -14.09
N LEU A 184 6.15 9.66 -13.51
CA LEU A 184 5.70 9.86 -12.13
C LEU A 184 4.67 10.98 -12.06
N ILE A 185 3.67 10.79 -11.21
CA ILE A 185 2.70 11.81 -10.82
C ILE A 185 3.07 12.32 -9.44
N HIS A 186 3.02 13.62 -9.24
CA HIS A 186 3.33 14.26 -7.97
C HIS A 186 2.10 14.93 -7.37
N ILE A 187 1.89 14.69 -6.07
CA ILE A 187 0.87 15.33 -5.25
C ILE A 187 1.52 15.78 -3.94
N SER A 188 1.23 16.99 -3.51
CA SER A 188 1.69 17.50 -2.21
C SER A 188 0.57 18.14 -1.41
N GLU A 189 0.68 18.07 -0.09
CA GLU A 189 -0.12 18.90 0.80
C GLU A 189 0.26 20.36 0.61
N PRO A 190 -0.71 21.30 0.73
CA PRO A 190 -0.46 22.71 0.68
C PRO A 190 0.38 23.23 1.85
#